data_31bb21990a568757116aadb3bfb1b933
#
_entry.id   31bb21990a568757116aadb3bfb1b933
#
_cell.length_a   1.000
_cell.length_b   1.000
_cell.length_c   1.000
_cell.angle_alpha   90.00
_cell.angle_beta   90.00
_cell.angle_gamma   90.00
#
_symmetry.space_group_name_H-M   'P 1'
#
loop_
_entity.id
_entity.type
_entity.pdbx_description
1 polymer ?
#
loop_
_entity_poly.entity_id
_entity_poly.type
_entity_poly.pdbx_seq_one_letter_code
_entity_poly.pdbx_strand_id
1 'polypeptide(L)'
;MPSQFFGLTIASSGLSAYQAALNTTANNISNEQTKGYSRQAANLSASDALRVNAKYGSMGSGVMVNSIKQIRSEYYDTKYWQNQASLGLYETKLGYLEQIENYFIDDDTEKGFSTILNKMFNSLDTLTHPAGDTNVRQQFISDAQSFMTYFNSVATGLGQIQDSVNEEIKSTVENINAIGKKISLLNKQINVIEVQGGYANELRDQRALLIDELSSIVPTEVSEVPVTNSKHPDMQTGANYYTVKINGQKFVDTYEYSELTCVARKNTINQSDREGMYEIVWADTVNSFKAGSDSSSGSLKALFDIRDGNNSENFRGSIKGVTASTITISNPSITNVNAMTMPAEGVLTIDGKNYNYTDFTFTTDADRNVKEYTFTLENQLSSDQQAKLDGKQASIGESIDAMGVPYYLAQMNEFLRNFAGSFNDIMNSADAKDLNGNSTDYFSFFTGT
;
A
#
# COMPACT_ATOMS: atom_id res chain seq x y z
N MET A 1 54.43 45.86 -15.50
CA MET A 1 54.32 46.25 -14.05
C MET A 1 52.85 46.22 -13.64
N PRO A 2 52.52 45.67 -12.52
CA PRO A 2 51.12 45.79 -12.04
C PRO A 2 50.79 47.26 -11.86
N SER A 3 49.56 47.63 -12.21
CA SER A 3 49.03 48.99 -12.01
C SER A 3 49.18 49.40 -10.54
N GLN A 4 49.40 50.74 -10.27
CA GLN A 4 49.39 51.30 -8.91
C GLN A 4 48.07 50.98 -8.15
N PHE A 5 47.00 50.72 -8.88
CA PHE A 5 45.67 50.33 -8.34
C PHE A 5 45.49 48.80 -8.13
N PHE A 6 46.52 47.97 -8.37
CA PHE A 6 46.38 46.55 -8.24
C PHE A 6 45.99 46.06 -6.82
N GLY A 7 46.56 46.70 -5.82
CA GLY A 7 46.13 46.47 -4.42
C GLY A 7 44.68 46.81 -4.14
N LEU A 8 44.14 47.86 -4.79
CA LEU A 8 42.72 48.24 -4.67
C LEU A 8 41.81 47.19 -5.33
N THR A 9 42.24 46.61 -6.50
CA THR A 9 41.50 45.53 -7.16
C THR A 9 41.46 44.26 -6.29
N ILE A 10 42.56 43.91 -5.62
CA ILE A 10 42.58 42.80 -4.64
C ILE A 10 41.63 43.05 -3.49
N ALA A 11 41.67 44.26 -2.88
CA ALA A 11 40.79 44.64 -1.80
C ALA A 11 39.30 44.62 -2.22
N SER A 12 38.99 45.12 -3.41
CA SER A 12 37.64 45.09 -3.98
C SER A 12 37.12 43.66 -4.22
N SER A 13 37.98 42.78 -4.74
CA SER A 13 37.59 41.37 -4.91
C SER A 13 37.29 40.67 -3.57
N GLY A 14 38.11 40.99 -2.54
CA GLY A 14 37.85 40.49 -1.17
C GLY A 14 36.53 40.98 -0.60
N LEU A 15 36.26 42.31 -0.74
CA LEU A 15 35.01 42.88 -0.28
C LEU A 15 33.80 42.24 -0.97
N SER A 16 33.84 42.08 -2.30
CA SER A 16 32.75 41.44 -3.04
C SER A 16 32.52 40.00 -2.64
N ALA A 17 33.58 39.24 -2.42
CA ALA A 17 33.49 37.84 -1.98
C ALA A 17 32.88 37.68 -0.58
N TYR A 18 33.30 38.51 0.36
CA TYR A 18 32.74 38.55 1.72
C TYR A 18 31.29 39.07 1.77
N GLN A 19 30.94 40.00 0.89
CA GLN A 19 29.57 40.47 0.75
C GLN A 19 28.66 39.34 0.23
N ALA A 20 29.10 38.53 -0.75
CA ALA A 20 28.38 37.39 -1.19
C ALA A 20 28.18 36.35 -0.07
N ALA A 21 29.24 36.08 0.72
CA ALA A 21 29.14 35.18 1.87
C ALA A 21 28.19 35.68 2.96
N LEU A 22 28.18 36.97 3.22
CA LEU A 22 27.28 37.65 4.18
C LEU A 22 25.81 37.55 3.70
N ASN A 23 25.55 37.82 2.41
CA ASN A 23 24.24 37.69 1.81
C ASN A 23 23.73 36.22 1.85
N THR A 24 24.60 35.26 1.59
CA THR A 24 24.28 33.84 1.73
C THR A 24 23.91 33.47 3.18
N THR A 25 24.66 33.99 4.15
CA THR A 25 24.36 33.77 5.57
C THR A 25 23.02 34.41 5.97
N ALA A 26 22.77 35.63 5.53
CA ALA A 26 21.48 36.32 5.78
C ALA A 26 20.30 35.53 5.15
N ASN A 27 20.47 35.01 3.93
CA ASN A 27 19.47 34.15 3.28
C ASN A 27 19.23 32.88 4.08
N ASN A 28 20.28 32.22 4.58
CA ASN A 28 20.15 31.02 5.42
C ASN A 28 19.38 31.32 6.72
N ILE A 29 19.65 32.44 7.38
CA ILE A 29 18.96 32.86 8.60
C ILE A 29 17.48 33.16 8.31
N SER A 30 17.20 33.86 7.20
CA SER A 30 15.83 34.22 6.81
C SER A 30 14.98 33.00 6.46
N ASN A 31 15.59 31.92 5.99
CA ASN A 31 14.90 30.70 5.56
C ASN A 31 15.07 29.53 6.55
N GLU A 32 15.55 29.77 7.77
CA GLU A 32 15.77 28.71 8.77
C GLU A 32 14.50 27.90 9.06
N GLN A 33 13.33 28.56 9.05
CA GLN A 33 12.02 27.93 9.29
C GLN A 33 11.31 27.49 8.00
N THR A 34 11.90 27.73 6.81
CA THR A 34 11.28 27.36 5.54
C THR A 34 11.42 25.86 5.31
N LYS A 35 10.29 25.15 5.21
CA LYS A 35 10.26 23.69 4.95
C LYS A 35 10.99 23.36 3.63
N GLY A 36 11.89 22.40 3.69
CA GLY A 36 12.65 21.95 2.52
C GLY A 36 13.86 22.82 2.17
N TYR A 37 14.10 23.92 2.85
CA TYR A 37 15.27 24.76 2.61
C TYR A 37 16.55 24.10 3.10
N SER A 38 17.57 24.06 2.23
CA SER A 38 18.90 23.54 2.56
C SER A 38 19.90 24.69 2.72
N ARG A 39 20.68 24.65 3.82
CA ARG A 39 21.70 25.66 4.09
C ARG A 39 22.69 25.77 2.91
N GLN A 40 22.93 26.97 2.41
CA GLN A 40 23.84 27.29 1.35
C GLN A 40 25.19 27.76 1.90
N ALA A 41 26.27 27.48 1.17
CA ALA A 41 27.60 28.00 1.45
C ALA A 41 28.25 28.60 0.21
N ALA A 42 28.89 29.73 0.38
CA ALA A 42 29.72 30.33 -0.66
C ALA A 42 31.11 29.70 -0.66
N ASN A 43 31.49 29.10 -1.79
CA ASN A 43 32.82 28.52 -1.99
C ASN A 43 33.76 29.58 -2.54
N LEU A 44 34.74 29.97 -1.74
CA LEU A 44 35.75 30.98 -2.08
C LEU A 44 37.05 30.31 -2.51
N SER A 45 37.70 30.82 -3.54
CA SER A 45 39.06 30.43 -3.92
C SER A 45 39.93 31.64 -4.24
N ALA A 46 41.24 31.46 -4.19
CA ALA A 46 42.17 32.47 -4.69
C ALA A 46 41.99 32.63 -6.19
N SER A 47 41.96 33.89 -6.66
CA SER A 47 41.99 34.18 -8.07
C SER A 47 43.34 33.80 -8.68
N ASP A 48 43.38 33.56 -9.99
CA ASP A 48 44.61 33.17 -10.70
C ASP A 48 45.74 34.19 -10.46
N ALA A 49 46.90 33.69 -10.02
CA ALA A 49 48.03 34.52 -9.72
C ALA A 49 48.62 35.16 -10.98
N LEU A 50 48.88 36.46 -10.92
CA LEU A 50 49.57 37.16 -12.00
C LEU A 50 51.06 36.80 -12.01
N ARG A 51 51.54 36.32 -13.18
CA ARG A 51 52.94 36.06 -13.41
C ARG A 51 53.70 37.37 -13.59
N VAL A 52 54.69 37.62 -12.76
CA VAL A 52 55.52 38.82 -12.82
C VAL A 52 56.94 38.43 -13.17
N ASN A 53 57.56 39.11 -14.17
CA ASN A 53 58.96 38.88 -14.54
C ASN A 53 59.91 39.51 -13.52
N ALA A 54 59.86 39.08 -12.28
CA ALA A 54 60.68 39.48 -11.16
C ALA A 54 61.09 38.26 -10.34
N LYS A 55 62.11 38.42 -9.49
CA LYS A 55 62.67 37.29 -8.68
C LYS A 55 61.63 36.59 -7.77
N TYR A 56 60.51 37.23 -7.46
CA TYR A 56 59.44 36.65 -6.63
C TYR A 56 58.36 35.92 -7.46
N GLY A 57 58.45 35.84 -8.78
CA GLY A 57 57.71 34.96 -9.67
C GLY A 57 56.23 35.38 -9.89
N SER A 58 55.32 35.01 -9.03
CA SER A 58 53.86 35.28 -9.15
C SER A 58 53.32 36.09 -7.99
N MET A 59 52.34 36.96 -8.29
CA MET A 59 51.59 37.76 -7.29
C MET A 59 50.14 37.28 -7.22
N GLY A 60 49.61 37.13 -6.02
CA GLY A 60 48.21 36.84 -5.79
C GLY A 60 47.32 38.00 -6.35
N SER A 61 46.19 37.64 -6.96
CA SER A 61 45.28 38.58 -7.66
C SER A 61 43.96 38.80 -6.88
N GLY A 62 43.84 38.24 -5.69
CA GLY A 62 42.66 38.38 -4.86
C GLY A 62 41.89 37.08 -4.67
N VAL A 63 40.59 37.16 -4.43
CA VAL A 63 39.67 36.07 -4.15
C VAL A 63 38.48 36.15 -5.10
N MET A 64 37.95 34.99 -5.47
CA MET A 64 36.69 34.86 -6.24
C MET A 64 35.72 33.94 -5.55
N VAL A 65 34.42 34.14 -5.76
CA VAL A 65 33.35 33.22 -5.41
C VAL A 65 33.16 32.25 -6.55
N ASN A 66 33.51 30.98 -6.38
CA ASN A 66 33.34 29.97 -7.42
C ASN A 66 31.90 29.52 -7.57
N SER A 67 31.21 29.35 -6.44
CA SER A 67 29.82 28.91 -6.43
C SER A 67 29.17 29.14 -5.07
N ILE A 68 27.85 29.24 -5.05
CA ILE A 68 27.03 29.17 -3.85
C ILE A 68 26.21 27.87 -3.98
N LYS A 69 26.49 26.88 -3.16
CA LYS A 69 25.88 25.58 -3.22
C LYS A 69 25.23 25.18 -1.92
N GLN A 70 24.12 24.46 -2.00
CA GLN A 70 23.48 23.84 -0.84
C GLN A 70 24.39 22.76 -0.25
N ILE A 71 24.34 22.62 1.07
CA ILE A 71 25.05 21.57 1.81
C ILE A 71 24.01 20.50 2.15
N ARG A 72 24.03 19.39 1.42
CA ARG A 72 23.25 18.19 1.67
C ARG A 72 24.15 16.96 1.77
N SER A 73 23.67 15.93 2.45
CA SER A 73 24.34 14.64 2.55
C SER A 73 23.40 13.56 2.05
N GLU A 74 23.74 12.95 0.94
CA GLU A 74 23.00 11.86 0.29
C GLU A 74 22.73 10.69 1.26
N TYR A 75 23.67 10.42 2.17
CA TYR A 75 23.49 9.39 3.18
C TYR A 75 22.31 9.70 4.13
N TYR A 76 22.23 10.95 4.63
CA TYR A 76 21.12 11.34 5.51
C TYR A 76 19.80 11.45 4.76
N ASP A 77 19.82 11.92 3.51
CA ASP A 77 18.63 11.97 2.66
C ASP A 77 18.05 10.57 2.43
N THR A 78 18.89 9.59 2.07
CA THR A 78 18.48 8.19 1.89
C THR A 78 17.88 7.60 3.19
N LYS A 79 18.51 7.87 4.35
CA LYS A 79 17.98 7.40 5.64
C LYS A 79 16.65 8.07 5.99
N TYR A 80 16.53 9.34 5.69
CA TYR A 80 15.28 10.08 5.90
C TYR A 80 14.14 9.49 5.06
N TRP A 81 14.35 9.24 3.75
CA TRP A 81 13.34 8.65 2.88
C TRP A 81 12.91 7.25 3.31
N GLN A 82 13.85 6.41 3.77
CA GLN A 82 13.53 5.10 4.33
C GLN A 82 12.64 5.21 5.59
N ASN A 83 12.96 6.16 6.47
CA ASN A 83 12.17 6.39 7.68
C ASN A 83 10.79 6.98 7.36
N GLN A 84 10.71 7.89 6.38
CA GLN A 84 9.43 8.46 5.92
C GLN A 84 8.50 7.38 5.33
N ALA A 85 9.03 6.43 4.56
CA ALA A 85 8.23 5.30 4.08
C ALA A 85 7.68 4.46 5.23
N SER A 86 8.49 4.19 6.26
CA SER A 86 8.02 3.46 7.44
C SER A 86 6.98 4.26 8.23
N LEU A 87 7.19 5.57 8.40
CA LEU A 87 6.25 6.46 9.08
C LEU A 87 4.89 6.48 8.35
N GLY A 88 4.90 6.71 7.02
CA GLY A 88 3.69 6.72 6.21
C GLY A 88 2.91 5.40 6.29
N LEU A 89 3.63 4.25 6.32
CA LEU A 89 3.01 2.94 6.50
C LEU A 89 2.25 2.86 7.83
N TYR A 90 2.90 3.19 8.95
CA TYR A 90 2.31 3.01 10.27
C TYR A 90 1.24 4.06 10.60
N GLU A 91 1.42 5.32 10.21
CA GLU A 91 0.42 6.36 10.41
C GLU A 91 -0.88 6.05 9.67
N THR A 92 -0.79 5.63 8.40
CA THR A 92 -1.97 5.26 7.61
C THR A 92 -2.65 4.02 8.18
N LYS A 93 -1.88 2.98 8.56
CA LYS A 93 -2.45 1.78 9.20
C LYS A 93 -3.16 2.14 10.51
N LEU A 94 -2.54 2.94 11.36
CA LEU A 94 -3.12 3.34 12.64
C LEU A 94 -4.47 4.03 12.43
N GLY A 95 -4.53 5.02 11.53
CA GLY A 95 -5.76 5.77 11.28
C GLY A 95 -6.93 4.91 10.78
N TYR A 96 -6.65 3.89 9.96
CA TYR A 96 -7.69 2.97 9.50
C TYR A 96 -8.04 1.89 10.53
N LEU A 97 -7.05 1.38 11.28
CA LEU A 97 -7.32 0.41 12.34
C LEU A 97 -8.16 1.02 13.47
N GLU A 98 -7.96 2.29 13.83
CA GLU A 98 -8.82 3.03 14.76
C GLU A 98 -10.27 3.13 14.23
N GLN A 99 -10.46 3.33 12.92
CA GLN A 99 -11.80 3.31 12.33
C GLN A 99 -12.44 1.92 12.37
N ILE A 100 -11.66 0.86 12.13
CA ILE A 100 -12.13 -0.53 12.25
C ILE A 100 -12.49 -0.84 13.70
N GLU A 101 -11.64 -0.46 14.66
CA GLU A 101 -11.86 -0.68 16.09
C GLU A 101 -13.18 -0.06 16.56
N ASN A 102 -13.56 1.11 16.05
CA ASN A 102 -14.81 1.79 16.40
C ASN A 102 -16.07 0.94 16.11
N TYR A 103 -16.03 0.00 15.17
CA TYR A 103 -17.14 -0.92 14.91
C TYR A 103 -17.25 -2.06 15.94
N PHE A 104 -16.21 -2.30 16.72
CA PHE A 104 -16.14 -3.38 17.71
C PHE A 104 -16.13 -2.88 19.16
N ILE A 105 -16.35 -1.57 19.38
CA ILE A 105 -16.45 -1.02 20.73
C ILE A 105 -17.63 -1.67 21.45
N ASP A 106 -17.38 -2.13 22.68
CA ASP A 106 -18.36 -2.77 23.55
C ASP A 106 -18.01 -2.46 25.01
N ASP A 107 -18.44 -1.28 25.44
CA ASP A 107 -18.17 -0.76 26.78
C ASP A 107 -19.46 -0.25 27.47
N ASP A 108 -19.32 0.44 28.60
CA ASP A 108 -20.45 0.98 29.36
C ASP A 108 -21.21 2.08 28.61
N THR A 109 -20.56 2.75 27.64
CA THR A 109 -21.14 3.86 26.87
C THR A 109 -21.70 3.39 25.52
N GLU A 110 -20.98 2.50 24.84
CA GLU A 110 -21.37 1.91 23.55
C GLU A 110 -21.67 0.43 23.72
N LYS A 111 -22.94 0.07 23.49
CA LYS A 111 -23.41 -1.31 23.67
C LYS A 111 -23.20 -2.11 22.39
N GLY A 112 -22.18 -2.93 22.40
CA GLY A 112 -21.79 -3.76 21.28
C GLY A 112 -22.25 -5.21 21.38
N PHE A 113 -21.38 -6.09 20.89
CA PHE A 113 -21.61 -7.52 20.75
C PHE A 113 -22.07 -8.22 22.02
N SER A 114 -21.35 -8.04 23.15
CA SER A 114 -21.63 -8.78 24.38
C SER A 114 -22.99 -8.41 24.99
N THR A 115 -23.36 -7.13 24.92
CA THR A 115 -24.67 -6.67 25.39
C THR A 115 -25.81 -7.30 24.58
N ILE A 116 -25.67 -7.33 23.24
CA ILE A 116 -26.71 -7.89 22.34
C ILE A 116 -26.81 -9.40 22.50
N LEU A 117 -25.67 -10.09 22.57
CA LEU A 117 -25.60 -11.52 22.80
C LEU A 117 -26.24 -11.91 24.15
N ASN A 118 -25.89 -11.19 25.22
CA ASN A 118 -26.46 -11.43 26.56
C ASN A 118 -27.98 -11.21 26.56
N LYS A 119 -28.51 -10.20 25.86
CA LYS A 119 -29.97 -10.03 25.74
C LYS A 119 -30.64 -11.22 25.08
N MET A 120 -30.05 -11.71 23.96
CA MET A 120 -30.58 -12.88 23.28
C MET A 120 -30.57 -14.14 24.18
N PHE A 121 -29.50 -14.39 24.92
CA PHE A 121 -29.43 -15.52 25.86
C PHE A 121 -30.39 -15.37 27.04
N ASN A 122 -30.56 -14.17 27.59
CA ASN A 122 -31.52 -13.91 28.66
C ASN A 122 -32.97 -14.12 28.18
N SER A 123 -33.31 -13.73 26.97
CA SER A 123 -34.64 -13.99 26.40
C SER A 123 -34.85 -15.47 26.11
N LEU A 124 -33.80 -16.20 25.70
CA LEU A 124 -33.82 -17.65 25.53
C LEU A 124 -34.04 -18.38 26.90
N ASP A 125 -33.34 -17.94 27.94
CA ASP A 125 -33.52 -18.49 29.29
C ASP A 125 -34.96 -18.23 29.79
N THR A 126 -35.52 -17.04 29.57
CA THR A 126 -36.90 -16.71 29.92
C THR A 126 -37.90 -17.61 29.16
N LEU A 127 -37.58 -18.08 27.95
CA LEU A 127 -38.41 -19.04 27.22
C LEU A 127 -38.55 -20.40 27.90
N THR A 128 -37.62 -20.76 28.78
CA THR A 128 -37.71 -22.06 29.50
C THR A 128 -38.93 -22.13 30.42
N HIS A 129 -39.46 -20.97 30.86
CA HIS A 129 -40.62 -20.85 31.78
C HIS A 129 -41.42 -19.56 31.51
N PRO A 130 -42.54 -19.55 30.80
CA PRO A 130 -43.33 -20.59 30.12
C PRO A 130 -43.11 -20.65 28.61
N ALA A 131 -42.69 -21.77 28.09
CA ALA A 131 -42.41 -21.96 26.66
C ALA A 131 -43.61 -21.72 25.71
N GLY A 132 -44.83 -21.67 26.24
CA GLY A 132 -46.06 -21.45 25.49
C GLY A 132 -46.44 -19.98 25.28
N ASP A 133 -45.80 -19.02 25.96
CA ASP A 133 -46.15 -17.60 25.86
C ASP A 133 -45.66 -16.98 24.54
N THR A 134 -46.60 -16.52 23.74
CA THR A 134 -46.33 -15.89 22.43
C THR A 134 -45.47 -14.63 22.56
N ASN A 135 -45.65 -13.85 23.64
CA ASN A 135 -44.90 -12.60 23.83
C ASN A 135 -43.42 -12.90 24.11
N VAL A 136 -43.13 -13.93 24.95
CA VAL A 136 -41.75 -14.33 25.27
C VAL A 136 -41.04 -14.89 24.03
N ARG A 137 -41.77 -15.67 23.20
CA ARG A 137 -41.22 -16.12 21.88
C ARG A 137 -40.93 -14.97 20.96
N GLN A 138 -41.82 -14.00 20.85
CA GLN A 138 -41.63 -12.82 20.01
C GLN A 138 -40.44 -11.97 20.49
N GLN A 139 -40.21 -11.87 21.82
CA GLN A 139 -39.08 -11.19 22.38
C GLN A 139 -37.77 -11.88 21.98
N PHE A 140 -37.67 -13.21 22.11
CA PHE A 140 -36.49 -13.95 21.69
C PHE A 140 -36.19 -13.78 20.19
N ILE A 141 -37.21 -13.85 19.31
CA ILE A 141 -37.05 -13.64 17.88
C ILE A 141 -36.52 -12.21 17.61
N SER A 142 -37.05 -11.20 18.31
CA SER A 142 -36.63 -9.81 18.16
C SER A 142 -35.15 -9.61 18.59
N ASP A 143 -34.75 -10.25 19.70
CA ASP A 143 -33.37 -10.17 20.18
C ASP A 143 -32.40 -10.92 19.26
N ALA A 144 -32.80 -12.06 18.70
CA ALA A 144 -32.04 -12.78 17.67
C ALA A 144 -31.92 -11.97 16.35
N GLN A 145 -32.99 -11.29 15.94
CA GLN A 145 -32.95 -10.38 14.80
C GLN A 145 -32.01 -9.19 15.07
N SER A 146 -32.01 -8.64 16.27
CA SER A 146 -31.11 -7.56 16.67
C SER A 146 -29.64 -8.00 16.62
N PHE A 147 -29.36 -9.25 17.03
CA PHE A 147 -28.04 -9.86 16.92
C PHE A 147 -27.56 -9.95 15.47
N MET A 148 -28.39 -10.44 14.56
CA MET A 148 -28.05 -10.50 13.14
C MET A 148 -27.90 -9.10 12.49
N THR A 149 -28.75 -8.15 12.90
CA THR A 149 -28.69 -6.76 12.42
C THR A 149 -27.37 -6.08 12.81
N TYR A 150 -26.88 -6.34 14.03
CA TYR A 150 -25.57 -5.85 14.48
C TYR A 150 -24.46 -6.29 13.54
N PHE A 151 -24.36 -7.59 13.25
CA PHE A 151 -23.31 -8.10 12.36
C PHE A 151 -23.43 -7.56 10.93
N ASN A 152 -24.63 -7.45 10.40
CA ASN A 152 -24.86 -6.85 9.11
C ASN A 152 -24.43 -5.37 9.06
N SER A 153 -24.64 -4.62 10.15
CA SER A 153 -24.19 -3.25 10.28
C SER A 153 -22.67 -3.15 10.30
N VAL A 154 -22.01 -3.99 11.10
CA VAL A 154 -20.54 -4.05 11.14
C VAL A 154 -19.96 -4.44 9.77
N ALA A 155 -20.49 -5.48 9.13
CA ALA A 155 -20.04 -5.90 7.80
C ALA A 155 -20.21 -4.79 6.75
N THR A 156 -21.33 -4.07 6.80
CA THR A 156 -21.58 -2.93 5.90
C THR A 156 -20.59 -1.80 6.16
N GLY A 157 -20.31 -1.47 7.44
CA GLY A 157 -19.34 -0.45 7.81
C GLY A 157 -17.91 -0.81 7.38
N LEU A 158 -17.49 -2.06 7.60
CA LEU A 158 -16.19 -2.55 7.12
C LEU A 158 -16.08 -2.50 5.59
N GLY A 159 -17.16 -2.84 4.87
CA GLY A 159 -17.22 -2.70 3.42
C GLY A 159 -17.09 -1.23 2.96
N GLN A 160 -17.68 -0.28 3.70
CA GLN A 160 -17.53 1.16 3.42
C GLN A 160 -16.09 1.65 3.63
N ILE A 161 -15.38 1.11 4.65
CA ILE A 161 -13.95 1.37 4.82
C ILE A 161 -13.19 0.85 3.60
N GLN A 162 -13.49 -0.37 3.13
CA GLN A 162 -12.84 -0.97 1.95
C GLN A 162 -13.04 -0.11 0.70
N ASP A 163 -14.26 0.40 0.47
CA ASP A 163 -14.58 1.32 -0.62
C ASP A 163 -13.78 2.64 -0.49
N SER A 164 -13.73 3.22 0.70
CA SER A 164 -13.02 4.47 0.97
C SER A 164 -11.51 4.33 0.73
N VAL A 165 -10.91 3.25 1.20
CA VAL A 165 -9.50 2.92 0.97
C VAL A 165 -9.21 2.73 -0.53
N ASN A 166 -10.13 2.09 -1.25
CA ASN A 166 -10.00 1.89 -2.69
C ASN A 166 -9.97 3.22 -3.46
N GLU A 167 -10.83 4.18 -3.12
CA GLU A 167 -10.79 5.51 -3.72
C GLU A 167 -9.53 6.32 -3.29
N GLU A 168 -9.05 6.14 -2.06
CA GLU A 168 -7.80 6.76 -1.61
C GLU A 168 -6.58 6.20 -2.36
N ILE A 169 -6.56 4.90 -2.69
CA ILE A 169 -5.53 4.32 -3.56
C ILE A 169 -5.48 5.06 -4.90
N LYS A 170 -6.63 5.29 -5.52
CA LYS A 170 -6.71 6.02 -6.79
C LYS A 170 -6.19 7.44 -6.67
N SER A 171 -6.64 8.19 -5.67
CA SER A 171 -6.16 9.55 -5.40
C SER A 171 -4.66 9.60 -5.13
N THR A 172 -4.13 8.62 -4.40
CA THR A 172 -2.71 8.48 -4.11
C THR A 172 -1.89 8.23 -5.39
N VAL A 173 -2.39 7.39 -6.30
CA VAL A 173 -1.76 7.15 -7.62
C VAL A 173 -1.73 8.43 -8.45
N GLU A 174 -2.82 9.19 -8.48
CA GLU A 174 -2.88 10.49 -9.15
C GLU A 174 -1.84 11.47 -8.58
N ASN A 175 -1.67 11.50 -7.25
CA ASN A 175 -0.65 12.31 -6.58
C ASN A 175 0.78 11.87 -6.94
N ILE A 176 1.07 10.56 -6.94
CA ILE A 176 2.37 10.03 -7.39
C ILE A 176 2.69 10.53 -8.80
N ASN A 177 1.76 10.39 -9.75
CA ASN A 177 1.94 10.84 -11.13
C ASN A 177 2.20 12.36 -11.21
N ALA A 178 1.46 13.16 -10.45
CA ALA A 178 1.65 14.60 -10.37
C ALA A 178 3.04 14.97 -9.84
N ILE A 179 3.53 14.27 -8.81
CA ILE A 179 4.89 14.44 -8.27
C ILE A 179 5.93 14.07 -9.33
N GLY A 180 5.81 12.95 -10.02
CA GLY A 180 6.73 12.53 -11.08
C GLY A 180 6.85 13.56 -12.19
N LYS A 181 5.73 14.09 -12.65
CA LYS A 181 5.66 15.17 -13.64
C LYS A 181 6.36 16.43 -13.16
N LYS A 182 6.14 16.86 -11.91
CA LYS A 182 6.81 18.05 -11.34
C LYS A 182 8.33 17.84 -11.25
N ILE A 183 8.79 16.65 -10.81
CA ILE A 183 10.22 16.31 -10.72
C ILE A 183 10.87 16.39 -12.11
N SER A 184 10.25 15.82 -13.15
CA SER A 184 10.79 15.87 -14.53
C SER A 184 10.92 17.30 -15.07
N LEU A 185 9.96 18.18 -14.73
CA LEU A 185 10.03 19.60 -15.09
C LEU A 185 11.15 20.34 -14.34
N LEU A 186 11.29 20.10 -13.02
CA LEU A 186 12.38 20.68 -12.22
C LEU A 186 13.74 20.22 -12.73
N ASN A 187 13.90 18.96 -13.11
CA ASN A 187 15.13 18.45 -13.70
C ASN A 187 15.52 19.21 -14.98
N LYS A 188 14.55 19.52 -15.84
CA LYS A 188 14.80 20.36 -17.03
C LYS A 188 15.29 21.75 -16.66
N GLN A 189 14.62 22.41 -15.70
CA GLN A 189 14.97 23.77 -15.26
C GLN A 189 16.35 23.80 -14.60
N ILE A 190 16.63 22.82 -13.71
CA ILE A 190 17.94 22.68 -13.05
C ILE A 190 19.04 22.51 -14.09
N ASN A 191 18.90 21.57 -15.02
CA ASN A 191 19.92 21.32 -16.03
C ASN A 191 20.16 22.53 -16.96
N VAL A 192 19.12 23.31 -17.30
CA VAL A 192 19.29 24.55 -18.10
C VAL A 192 20.16 25.57 -17.38
N ILE A 193 19.99 25.74 -16.06
CA ILE A 193 20.78 26.69 -15.28
C ILE A 193 22.21 26.16 -15.09
N GLU A 194 22.35 24.86 -14.77
CA GLU A 194 23.65 24.28 -14.41
C GLU A 194 24.58 24.06 -15.58
N VAL A 195 24.06 23.81 -16.79
CA VAL A 195 24.85 23.80 -18.02
C VAL A 195 25.46 25.17 -18.32
N GLN A 196 24.84 26.26 -17.88
CA GLN A 196 25.35 27.64 -18.01
C GLN A 196 26.37 28.01 -16.92
N GLY A 197 26.72 27.06 -16.01
CA GLY A 197 27.69 27.28 -14.95
C GLY A 197 27.06 27.85 -13.65
N GLY A 198 25.72 28.00 -13.60
CA GLY A 198 24.99 28.34 -12.37
C GLY A 198 24.82 27.14 -11.45
N TYR A 199 24.16 27.34 -10.29
CA TYR A 199 23.71 26.27 -9.41
C TYR A 199 22.30 26.58 -8.93
N ALA A 200 21.36 25.65 -9.19
CA ALA A 200 19.92 25.89 -9.04
C ALA A 200 19.43 25.49 -7.63
N ASN A 201 19.96 26.12 -6.57
CA ASN A 201 19.70 25.73 -5.17
C ASN A 201 18.20 25.61 -4.85
N GLU A 202 17.41 26.64 -5.15
CA GLU A 202 15.99 26.73 -4.82
C GLU A 202 15.17 25.66 -5.58
N LEU A 203 15.51 25.38 -6.84
CA LEU A 203 14.85 24.32 -7.62
C LEU A 203 15.24 22.93 -7.12
N ARG A 204 16.48 22.77 -6.66
CA ARG A 204 16.95 21.52 -6.04
C ARG A 204 16.25 21.28 -4.68
N ASP A 205 16.02 22.35 -3.89
CA ASP A 205 15.25 22.26 -2.65
C ASP A 205 13.78 21.88 -2.92
N GLN A 206 13.15 22.49 -3.94
CA GLN A 206 11.80 22.13 -4.37
C GLN A 206 11.72 20.67 -4.82
N ARG A 207 12.71 20.21 -5.60
CA ARG A 207 12.79 18.81 -6.04
C ARG A 207 12.95 17.85 -4.86
N ALA A 208 13.82 18.19 -3.91
CA ALA A 208 14.02 17.41 -2.71
C ALA A 208 12.75 17.28 -1.87
N LEU A 209 11.99 18.37 -1.72
CA LEU A 209 10.72 18.35 -1.01
C LEU A 209 9.69 17.41 -1.66
N LEU A 210 9.65 17.36 -3.00
CA LEU A 210 8.80 16.41 -3.73
C LEU A 210 9.24 14.95 -3.53
N ILE A 211 10.55 14.70 -3.41
CA ILE A 211 11.07 13.37 -3.08
C ILE A 211 10.72 12.99 -1.64
N ASP A 212 10.79 13.95 -0.70
CA ASP A 212 10.39 13.73 0.69
C ASP A 212 8.91 13.34 0.77
N GLU A 213 8.03 14.03 0.03
CA GLU A 213 6.61 13.70 -0.07
C GLU A 213 6.40 12.31 -0.71
N LEU A 214 7.05 12.03 -1.84
CA LEU A 214 6.95 10.74 -2.53
C LEU A 214 7.41 9.58 -1.63
N SER A 215 8.47 9.79 -0.86
CA SER A 215 9.05 8.77 0.03
C SER A 215 8.12 8.34 1.16
N SER A 216 7.19 9.19 1.61
CA SER A 216 6.16 8.83 2.58
C SER A 216 5.07 7.92 1.97
N ILE A 217 4.88 8.01 0.65
CA ILE A 217 3.85 7.25 -0.08
C ILE A 217 4.37 5.88 -0.52
N VAL A 218 5.60 5.85 -1.08
CA VAL A 218 6.22 4.63 -1.62
C VAL A 218 7.72 4.63 -1.34
N PRO A 219 8.37 3.45 -1.21
CA PRO A 219 9.83 3.37 -1.12
C PRO A 219 10.48 4.05 -2.32
N THR A 220 11.28 5.06 -2.05
CA THR A 220 11.87 5.93 -3.08
C THR A 220 13.40 5.86 -3.01
N GLU A 221 14.03 5.64 -4.16
CA GLU A 221 15.48 5.67 -4.35
C GLU A 221 15.82 6.73 -5.40
N VAL A 222 16.87 7.51 -5.13
CA VAL A 222 17.32 8.58 -6.03
C VAL A 222 18.77 8.35 -6.38
N SER A 223 19.11 8.61 -7.65
CA SER A 223 20.48 8.62 -8.15
C SER A 223 20.71 9.84 -9.03
N GLU A 224 21.75 10.62 -8.73
CA GLU A 224 22.18 11.76 -9.52
C GLU A 224 23.60 11.53 -10.04
N VAL A 225 23.77 11.50 -11.36
CA VAL A 225 25.05 11.22 -12.03
C VAL A 225 25.37 12.36 -13.00
N PRO A 226 26.55 13.02 -12.86
CA PRO A 226 26.94 14.08 -13.78
C PRO A 226 27.06 13.57 -15.22
N VAL A 227 26.58 14.37 -16.17
CA VAL A 227 26.77 14.10 -17.58
C VAL A 227 28.19 14.55 -17.98
N THR A 228 28.98 13.59 -18.42
CA THR A 228 30.35 13.83 -18.89
C THR A 228 30.41 13.93 -20.43
N ASN A 229 31.44 14.62 -20.94
CA ASN A 229 31.66 14.68 -22.38
C ASN A 229 32.16 13.29 -22.85
N SER A 230 31.56 12.72 -23.87
CA SER A 230 31.91 11.41 -24.42
C SER A 230 33.37 11.31 -24.92
N LYS A 231 33.95 12.44 -25.38
CA LYS A 231 35.35 12.51 -25.84
C LYS A 231 36.33 12.87 -24.74
N HIS A 232 35.87 13.49 -23.68
CA HIS A 232 36.66 13.93 -22.53
C HIS A 232 35.91 13.60 -21.24
N PRO A 233 35.99 12.36 -20.74
CA PRO A 233 35.25 11.92 -19.58
C PRO A 233 35.51 12.72 -18.29
N ASP A 234 36.67 13.39 -18.23
CA ASP A 234 37.03 14.26 -17.08
C ASP A 234 36.31 15.63 -17.13
N MET A 235 35.65 15.97 -18.25
CA MET A 235 34.93 17.24 -18.41
C MET A 235 33.43 17.01 -18.19
N GLN A 236 32.93 17.52 -17.05
CA GLN A 236 31.51 17.57 -16.77
C GLN A 236 30.84 18.68 -17.60
N THR A 237 29.65 18.39 -18.10
CA THR A 237 28.87 19.36 -18.91
C THR A 237 28.06 20.33 -18.06
N GLY A 238 28.00 20.10 -16.74
CA GLY A 238 27.11 20.82 -15.80
C GLY A 238 25.71 20.21 -15.69
N ALA A 239 25.28 19.43 -16.68
CA ALA A 239 24.01 18.69 -16.59
C ALA A 239 24.17 17.42 -15.73
N ASN A 240 23.06 16.96 -15.16
CA ASN A 240 22.99 15.71 -14.39
C ASN A 240 21.88 14.80 -14.93
N TYR A 241 22.15 13.50 -14.98
CA TYR A 241 21.11 12.47 -15.04
C TYR A 241 20.54 12.31 -13.63
N TYR A 242 19.24 12.51 -13.49
CA TYR A 242 18.54 12.36 -12.23
C TYR A 242 17.46 11.28 -12.36
N THR A 243 17.70 10.15 -11.72
CA THR A 243 16.79 9.00 -11.79
C THR A 243 16.12 8.80 -10.46
N VAL A 244 14.80 8.66 -10.47
CA VAL A 244 13.98 8.29 -9.32
C VAL A 244 13.38 6.92 -9.56
N LYS A 245 13.56 6.01 -8.61
CA LYS A 245 12.89 4.72 -8.59
C LYS A 245 11.88 4.68 -7.46
N ILE A 246 10.74 4.08 -7.71
CA ILE A 246 9.72 3.78 -6.71
C ILE A 246 9.52 2.27 -6.65
N ASN A 247 9.50 1.71 -5.47
CA ASN A 247 9.41 0.27 -5.25
C ASN A 247 10.41 -0.53 -6.12
N GLY A 248 11.65 -0.01 -6.26
CA GLY A 248 12.72 -0.59 -7.07
C GLY A 248 12.58 -0.43 -8.59
N GLN A 249 11.48 0.12 -9.10
CA GLN A 249 11.24 0.32 -10.53
C GLN A 249 11.48 1.79 -10.93
N LYS A 250 11.97 2.01 -12.15
CA LYS A 250 12.26 3.35 -12.66
C LYS A 250 10.96 4.12 -12.87
N PHE A 251 10.85 5.28 -12.21
CA PHE A 251 9.71 6.17 -12.27
C PHE A 251 10.00 7.46 -13.03
N VAL A 252 11.10 8.14 -12.67
CA VAL A 252 11.56 9.34 -13.41
C VAL A 252 12.95 9.07 -13.96
N ASP A 253 13.16 9.38 -15.25
CA ASP A 253 14.44 9.32 -15.93
C ASP A 253 14.77 10.68 -16.50
N THR A 254 15.38 11.50 -15.69
CA THR A 254 15.78 12.89 -15.95
C THR A 254 14.60 13.76 -16.43
N TYR A 255 14.18 13.66 -17.69
CA TYR A 255 13.15 14.50 -18.31
C TYR A 255 11.84 13.76 -18.60
N GLU A 256 11.87 12.44 -18.48
CA GLU A 256 10.74 11.55 -18.72
C GLU A 256 10.27 10.94 -17.42
N TYR A 257 9.02 10.56 -17.36
CA TYR A 257 8.46 9.83 -16.23
C TYR A 257 7.43 8.82 -16.75
N SER A 258 7.33 7.69 -16.04
CA SER A 258 6.31 6.68 -16.28
C SER A 258 5.09 6.97 -15.43
N GLU A 259 3.90 6.73 -15.96
CA GLU A 259 2.63 6.92 -15.23
C GLU A 259 2.12 5.59 -14.68
N LEU A 260 1.51 5.66 -13.50
CA LEU A 260 0.75 4.58 -12.92
C LEU A 260 -0.74 4.76 -13.23
N THR A 261 -1.45 3.66 -13.44
CA THR A 261 -2.89 3.66 -13.70
C THR A 261 -3.59 2.64 -12.82
N CYS A 262 -4.76 2.99 -12.31
CA CYS A 262 -5.64 2.08 -11.59
C CYS A 262 -6.55 1.35 -12.57
N VAL A 263 -6.60 0.02 -12.46
CA VAL A 263 -7.47 -0.86 -13.26
C VAL A 263 -8.35 -1.63 -12.30
N ALA A 264 -9.68 -1.59 -12.49
CA ALA A 264 -10.61 -2.34 -11.66
C ALA A 264 -10.47 -3.85 -11.90
N ARG A 265 -10.43 -4.64 -10.83
CA ARG A 265 -10.52 -6.11 -10.87
C ARG A 265 -11.88 -6.52 -11.44
N LYS A 266 -11.90 -7.56 -12.26
CA LYS A 266 -13.15 -8.15 -12.76
C LYS A 266 -13.83 -9.01 -11.71
N ASN A 267 -13.04 -9.78 -10.96
CA ASN A 267 -13.52 -10.73 -9.97
C ASN A 267 -13.04 -10.33 -8.57
N THR A 268 -13.85 -10.62 -7.57
CA THR A 268 -13.48 -10.50 -6.17
C THR A 268 -12.46 -11.59 -5.78
N ILE A 269 -11.66 -11.34 -4.75
CA ILE A 269 -10.71 -12.32 -4.19
C ILE A 269 -11.38 -13.09 -3.04
N ASN A 270 -12.08 -12.37 -2.17
CA ASN A 270 -12.86 -12.95 -1.08
C ASN A 270 -14.35 -12.77 -1.35
N GLN A 271 -15.16 -13.67 -0.81
CA GLN A 271 -16.63 -13.64 -0.92
C GLN A 271 -17.25 -12.32 -0.41
N SER A 272 -16.61 -11.70 0.59
CA SER A 272 -17.06 -10.47 1.22
C SER A 272 -16.47 -9.20 0.62
N ASP A 273 -15.56 -9.30 -0.35
CA ASP A 273 -14.95 -8.13 -1.00
C ASP A 273 -15.97 -7.34 -1.79
N ARG A 274 -15.76 -6.02 -1.83
CA ARG A 274 -16.48 -5.13 -2.73
C ARG A 274 -16.02 -5.34 -4.17
N GLU A 275 -16.92 -5.13 -5.11
CA GLU A 275 -16.61 -5.18 -6.55
C GLU A 275 -15.78 -3.98 -6.99
N GLY A 276 -15.00 -4.14 -8.05
CA GLY A 276 -14.29 -3.04 -8.70
C GLY A 276 -13.06 -2.51 -7.95
N MET A 277 -12.47 -3.30 -7.05
CA MET A 277 -11.23 -2.95 -6.38
C MET A 277 -10.10 -2.70 -7.37
N TYR A 278 -9.32 -1.62 -7.16
CA TYR A 278 -8.25 -1.22 -8.08
C TYR A 278 -6.97 -2.02 -7.89
N GLU A 279 -6.37 -2.40 -9.01
CA GLU A 279 -4.97 -2.80 -9.11
C GLU A 279 -4.16 -1.69 -9.78
N ILE A 280 -2.91 -1.53 -9.37
CA ILE A 280 -2.04 -0.51 -9.94
C ILE A 280 -1.14 -1.17 -10.99
N VAL A 281 -1.11 -0.58 -12.17
CA VAL A 281 -0.26 -1.01 -13.30
C VAL A 281 0.49 0.19 -13.87
N TRP A 282 1.64 -0.07 -14.49
CA TRP A 282 2.32 0.91 -15.31
C TRP A 282 1.54 1.15 -16.59
N ALA A 283 1.25 2.41 -16.92
CA ALA A 283 0.40 2.78 -18.05
C ALA A 283 1.02 2.38 -19.42
N ASP A 284 2.34 2.33 -19.51
CA ASP A 284 3.11 2.03 -20.72
C ASP A 284 3.22 0.52 -20.99
N THR A 285 3.39 -0.30 -19.95
CA THR A 285 3.67 -1.74 -20.05
C THR A 285 2.54 -2.62 -19.58
N VAL A 286 1.57 -2.06 -18.87
CA VAL A 286 0.48 -2.79 -18.19
C VAL A 286 0.99 -3.82 -17.16
N ASN A 287 2.25 -3.72 -16.77
CA ASN A 287 2.83 -4.56 -15.73
C ASN A 287 2.34 -4.13 -14.35
N SER A 288 2.07 -5.08 -13.47
CA SER A 288 1.65 -4.82 -12.10
C SER A 288 2.74 -4.05 -11.33
N PHE A 289 2.32 -3.01 -10.60
CA PHE A 289 3.20 -2.24 -9.71
C PHE A 289 3.49 -2.95 -8.39
N LYS A 290 2.66 -3.94 -7.97
CA LYS A 290 2.79 -4.74 -6.75
C LYS A 290 2.96 -3.90 -5.48
N ALA A 291 2.11 -2.91 -5.30
CA ALA A 291 2.12 -2.03 -4.13
C ALA A 291 1.94 -2.77 -2.80
N GLY A 292 1.18 -3.88 -2.80
CA GLY A 292 0.91 -4.73 -1.64
C GLY A 292 2.04 -5.70 -1.26
N SER A 293 3.15 -5.78 -2.02
CA SER A 293 4.22 -6.76 -1.75
C SER A 293 4.93 -6.52 -0.41
N ASP A 294 5.48 -7.59 0.19
CA ASP A 294 6.21 -7.53 1.48
C ASP A 294 7.48 -6.66 1.41
N SER A 295 8.04 -6.47 0.22
CA SER A 295 9.20 -5.60 0.01
C SER A 295 8.84 -4.13 -0.12
N SER A 296 7.54 -3.79 -0.21
CA SER A 296 7.04 -2.43 -0.30
C SER A 296 6.87 -1.81 1.09
N SER A 297 6.69 -0.49 1.15
CA SER A 297 6.43 0.31 2.35
C SER A 297 5.71 1.61 1.95
N GLY A 298 5.44 2.49 2.90
CA GLY A 298 4.76 3.76 2.67
C GLY A 298 3.25 3.66 2.84
N SER A 299 2.58 4.82 2.73
CA SER A 299 1.13 4.90 2.92
C SER A 299 0.36 4.08 1.89
N LEU A 300 0.87 3.97 0.66
CA LEU A 300 0.23 3.15 -0.38
C LEU A 300 0.21 1.67 -0.01
N LYS A 301 1.29 1.12 0.55
CA LYS A 301 1.33 -0.25 1.07
C LYS A 301 0.32 -0.43 2.21
N ALA A 302 0.21 0.56 3.12
CA ALA A 302 -0.76 0.52 4.21
C ALA A 302 -2.20 0.44 3.69
N LEU A 303 -2.54 1.20 2.66
CA LEU A 303 -3.86 1.14 2.02
C LEU A 303 -4.17 -0.26 1.46
N PHE A 304 -3.20 -0.90 0.80
CA PHE A 304 -3.37 -2.28 0.33
C PHE A 304 -3.49 -3.27 1.50
N ASP A 305 -2.70 -3.11 2.56
CA ASP A 305 -2.78 -3.95 3.75
C ASP A 305 -4.15 -3.87 4.43
N ILE A 306 -4.73 -2.68 4.52
CA ILE A 306 -6.08 -2.49 5.10
C ILE A 306 -7.15 -3.02 4.16
N ARG A 307 -7.06 -2.76 2.85
CA ARG A 307 -8.10 -3.14 1.88
C ARG A 307 -8.13 -4.64 1.62
N ASP A 308 -6.97 -5.27 1.45
CA ASP A 308 -6.81 -6.65 0.95
C ASP A 308 -6.16 -7.58 2.00
N GLY A 309 -5.75 -7.08 3.16
CA GLY A 309 -5.04 -7.85 4.19
C GLY A 309 -5.92 -8.97 4.77
N ASN A 310 -5.45 -10.20 4.61
CA ASN A 310 -6.11 -11.42 5.06
C ASN A 310 -5.26 -12.22 6.06
N ASN A 311 -4.21 -11.61 6.62
CA ASN A 311 -3.28 -12.25 7.56
C ASN A 311 -2.65 -13.53 7.00
N SER A 312 -2.31 -13.54 5.71
CA SER A 312 -1.76 -14.70 4.98
C SER A 312 -2.69 -15.92 4.87
N GLU A 313 -4.00 -15.72 5.08
CA GLU A 313 -5.02 -16.78 5.09
C GLU A 313 -5.75 -16.93 3.72
N ASN A 314 -5.12 -16.59 2.60
CA ASN A 314 -5.71 -16.82 1.30
C ASN A 314 -5.81 -18.32 0.96
N PHE A 315 -6.73 -18.67 0.06
CA PHE A 315 -6.84 -20.04 -0.45
C PHE A 315 -5.57 -20.43 -1.21
N ARG A 316 -5.04 -21.61 -0.89
CA ARG A 316 -3.94 -22.26 -1.60
C ARG A 316 -4.01 -23.77 -1.42
N GLY A 317 -3.46 -24.51 -2.39
CA GLY A 317 -3.37 -25.97 -2.30
C GLY A 317 -2.65 -26.57 -3.51
N SER A 318 -2.44 -27.90 -3.48
CA SER A 318 -1.71 -28.61 -4.51
C SER A 318 -2.68 -29.21 -5.52
N ILE A 319 -2.42 -29.04 -6.81
CA ILE A 319 -3.21 -29.62 -7.89
C ILE A 319 -2.99 -31.13 -7.89
N LYS A 320 -4.08 -31.88 -7.75
CA LYS A 320 -4.10 -33.36 -7.75
C LYS A 320 -4.57 -33.93 -9.06
N GLY A 321 -5.41 -33.24 -9.81
CA GLY A 321 -5.95 -33.67 -11.05
C GLY A 321 -6.45 -32.53 -11.91
N VAL A 322 -6.27 -32.64 -13.21
CA VAL A 322 -6.66 -31.65 -14.21
C VAL A 322 -7.42 -32.37 -15.34
N THR A 323 -8.56 -31.81 -15.68
CA THR A 323 -9.32 -32.20 -16.88
C THR A 323 -9.38 -31.01 -17.85
N ALA A 324 -10.06 -31.15 -18.96
CA ALA A 324 -10.25 -30.05 -19.91
C ALA A 324 -11.01 -28.88 -19.29
N SER A 325 -11.93 -29.11 -18.34
CA SER A 325 -12.82 -28.12 -17.78
C SER A 325 -12.71 -27.96 -16.26
N THR A 326 -11.94 -28.79 -15.57
CA THR A 326 -11.86 -28.75 -14.09
C THR A 326 -10.43 -28.88 -13.59
N ILE A 327 -10.17 -28.27 -12.42
CA ILE A 327 -8.94 -28.43 -11.65
C ILE A 327 -9.33 -28.88 -10.25
N THR A 328 -8.80 -30.03 -9.81
CA THR A 328 -8.99 -30.55 -8.46
C THR A 328 -7.76 -30.24 -7.61
N ILE A 329 -7.98 -29.61 -6.46
CA ILE A 329 -6.95 -29.16 -5.53
C ILE A 329 -7.07 -29.99 -4.24
N SER A 330 -5.96 -30.60 -3.81
CA SER A 330 -5.79 -31.32 -2.56
C SER A 330 -4.94 -30.52 -1.58
N ASN A 331 -4.97 -30.93 -0.31
CA ASN A 331 -4.28 -30.24 0.78
C ASN A 331 -4.58 -28.72 0.80
N PRO A 332 -5.86 -28.33 0.79
CA PRO A 332 -6.22 -26.92 0.79
C PRO A 332 -5.86 -26.27 2.11
N SER A 333 -5.52 -24.96 2.08
CA SER A 333 -5.32 -24.14 3.29
C SER A 333 -6.62 -23.95 4.08
N ILE A 334 -7.76 -23.92 3.39
CA ILE A 334 -9.09 -23.80 4.00
C ILE A 334 -9.72 -25.19 4.08
N THR A 335 -9.67 -25.78 5.27
CA THR A 335 -10.24 -27.10 5.56
C THR A 335 -11.59 -27.04 6.26
N ASN A 336 -11.89 -25.96 6.99
CA ASN A 336 -13.18 -25.73 7.64
C ASN A 336 -14.17 -25.08 6.67
N VAL A 337 -15.32 -25.69 6.45
CA VAL A 337 -16.39 -25.14 5.60
C VAL A 337 -16.86 -23.77 6.10
N ASN A 338 -16.92 -23.59 7.44
CA ASN A 338 -17.36 -22.32 8.04
C ASN A 338 -16.34 -21.18 7.89
N ALA A 339 -15.05 -21.52 7.66
CA ALA A 339 -13.98 -20.56 7.37
C ALA A 339 -13.83 -20.25 5.88
N MET A 340 -14.76 -20.69 5.03
CA MET A 340 -14.71 -20.49 3.59
C MET A 340 -14.83 -19.01 3.23
N THR A 341 -13.83 -18.49 2.51
CA THR A 341 -13.76 -17.09 2.07
C THR A 341 -13.80 -16.95 0.55
N MET A 342 -13.71 -18.04 -0.20
CA MET A 342 -13.65 -18.02 -1.66
C MET A 342 -14.97 -17.57 -2.29
N PRO A 343 -14.93 -16.67 -3.30
CA PRO A 343 -16.11 -16.31 -4.08
C PRO A 343 -16.58 -17.48 -4.96
N ALA A 344 -17.85 -17.52 -5.33
CA ALA A 344 -18.40 -18.57 -6.19
C ALA A 344 -17.73 -18.62 -7.57
N GLU A 345 -17.40 -17.47 -8.13
CA GLU A 345 -16.62 -17.30 -9.35
C GLU A 345 -15.38 -16.44 -9.08
N GLY A 346 -14.27 -16.69 -9.78
CA GLY A 346 -13.03 -15.99 -9.49
C GLY A 346 -11.86 -16.42 -10.35
N VAL A 347 -10.65 -16.22 -9.84
CA VAL A 347 -9.41 -16.49 -10.55
C VAL A 347 -8.49 -17.38 -9.71
N LEU A 348 -8.12 -18.55 -10.28
CA LEU A 348 -7.01 -19.36 -9.79
C LEU A 348 -5.70 -18.88 -10.41
N THR A 349 -4.72 -18.58 -9.59
CA THR A 349 -3.36 -18.29 -10.03
C THR A 349 -2.47 -19.51 -9.86
N ILE A 350 -1.85 -19.95 -10.96
CA ILE A 350 -0.97 -21.13 -11.01
C ILE A 350 0.30 -20.73 -11.77
N ASP A 351 1.47 -20.80 -11.14
CA ASP A 351 2.74 -20.35 -11.73
C ASP A 351 2.69 -18.94 -12.36
N GLY A 352 1.99 -18.02 -11.71
CA GLY A 352 1.84 -16.64 -12.18
C GLY A 352 0.90 -16.47 -13.38
N LYS A 353 0.15 -17.52 -13.77
CA LYS A 353 -0.89 -17.47 -14.81
C LYS A 353 -2.27 -17.57 -14.18
N ASN A 354 -3.19 -16.79 -14.70
CA ASN A 354 -4.55 -16.69 -14.23
C ASN A 354 -5.48 -17.62 -15.02
N TYR A 355 -6.32 -18.36 -14.30
CA TYR A 355 -7.35 -19.26 -14.83
C TYR A 355 -8.68 -18.91 -14.19
N ASN A 356 -9.62 -18.37 -14.94
CA ASN A 356 -10.95 -18.02 -14.43
C ASN A 356 -11.75 -19.30 -14.17
N TYR A 357 -12.44 -19.32 -13.02
CA TYR A 357 -13.41 -20.35 -12.69
C TYR A 357 -14.80 -19.74 -12.49
N THR A 358 -15.84 -20.51 -12.79
CA THR A 358 -17.25 -20.08 -12.72
C THR A 358 -18.02 -20.74 -11.60
N ASP A 359 -17.45 -21.79 -10.99
CA ASP A 359 -18.05 -22.51 -9.88
C ASP A 359 -17.00 -23.42 -9.23
N PHE A 360 -17.24 -23.85 -8.01
CA PHE A 360 -16.44 -24.85 -7.34
C PHE A 360 -17.31 -25.78 -6.47
N THR A 361 -16.85 -27.01 -6.30
CA THR A 361 -17.41 -28.00 -5.39
C THR A 361 -16.32 -28.50 -4.45
N PHE A 362 -16.71 -29.08 -3.32
CA PHE A 362 -15.75 -29.64 -2.37
C PHE A 362 -16.21 -31.01 -1.84
N THR A 363 -15.25 -31.81 -1.39
CA THR A 363 -15.50 -33.08 -0.71
C THR A 363 -14.99 -33.01 0.72
N THR A 364 -15.77 -33.56 1.66
CA THR A 364 -15.43 -33.57 3.10
C THR A 364 -15.11 -34.99 3.57
N ASP A 365 -14.37 -35.07 4.69
CA ASP A 365 -14.21 -36.31 5.46
C ASP A 365 -15.35 -36.54 6.44
N ALA A 366 -15.22 -37.61 7.26
CA ALA A 366 -16.20 -37.95 8.29
C ALA A 366 -16.33 -36.88 9.39
N ASP A 367 -15.27 -36.08 9.60
CA ASP A 367 -15.20 -35.01 10.58
C ASP A 367 -15.65 -33.65 10.00
N ARG A 368 -16.20 -33.63 8.78
CA ARG A 368 -16.64 -32.47 8.02
C ARG A 368 -15.50 -31.52 7.57
N ASN A 369 -14.25 -31.97 7.62
CA ASN A 369 -13.13 -31.17 7.06
C ASN A 369 -13.06 -31.37 5.54
N VAL A 370 -12.83 -30.27 4.84
CA VAL A 370 -12.67 -30.29 3.38
C VAL A 370 -11.33 -30.91 2.99
N LYS A 371 -11.37 -31.94 2.16
CA LYS A 371 -10.19 -32.63 1.62
C LYS A 371 -9.76 -32.11 0.27
N GLU A 372 -10.71 -31.85 -0.60
CA GLU A 372 -10.46 -31.48 -1.99
C GLU A 372 -11.48 -30.45 -2.44
N TYR A 373 -11.01 -29.49 -3.24
CA TYR A 373 -11.84 -28.57 -3.99
C TYR A 373 -11.71 -28.86 -5.48
N THR A 374 -12.81 -28.83 -6.20
CA THR A 374 -12.84 -28.98 -7.67
C THR A 374 -13.42 -27.71 -8.27
N PHE A 375 -12.59 -26.97 -8.99
CA PHE A 375 -12.95 -25.74 -9.67
C PHE A 375 -13.35 -26.00 -11.11
N THR A 376 -14.46 -25.45 -11.56
CA THR A 376 -14.93 -25.49 -12.95
C THR A 376 -14.41 -24.27 -13.69
N LEU A 377 -13.63 -24.47 -14.74
CA LEU A 377 -12.99 -23.38 -15.47
C LEU A 377 -13.93 -22.77 -16.51
N GLU A 378 -13.83 -21.46 -16.70
CA GLU A 378 -14.52 -20.72 -17.76
C GLU A 378 -14.05 -21.17 -19.15
N ASN A 379 -12.75 -21.38 -19.31
CA ASN A 379 -12.13 -21.77 -20.57
C ASN A 379 -11.52 -23.18 -20.49
N GLN A 380 -11.69 -23.96 -21.55
CA GLN A 380 -11.14 -25.33 -21.62
C GLN A 380 -9.60 -25.31 -21.77
N LEU A 381 -8.96 -26.24 -21.08
CA LEU A 381 -7.51 -26.44 -21.13
C LEU A 381 -7.16 -27.42 -22.26
N SER A 382 -6.11 -27.11 -23.01
CA SER A 382 -5.51 -28.07 -23.94
C SER A 382 -4.79 -29.20 -23.20
N SER A 383 -4.58 -30.35 -23.85
CA SER A 383 -3.87 -31.48 -23.26
C SER A 383 -2.47 -31.13 -22.78
N ASP A 384 -1.77 -30.25 -23.49
CA ASP A 384 -0.44 -29.74 -23.08
C ASP A 384 -0.48 -28.86 -21.83
N GLN A 385 -1.54 -28.10 -21.65
CA GLN A 385 -1.76 -27.30 -20.43
C GLN A 385 -2.08 -28.20 -19.25
N GLN A 386 -2.97 -29.20 -19.43
CA GLN A 386 -3.34 -30.13 -18.38
C GLN A 386 -2.10 -30.85 -17.81
N ALA A 387 -1.22 -31.39 -18.71
CA ALA A 387 0.00 -32.08 -18.29
C ALA A 387 1.01 -31.16 -17.52
N LYS A 388 0.99 -29.86 -17.77
CA LYS A 388 1.89 -28.90 -17.12
C LYS A 388 1.40 -28.39 -15.77
N LEU A 389 0.13 -28.54 -15.45
CA LEU A 389 -0.49 -28.02 -14.24
C LEU A 389 -0.50 -29.02 -13.09
N ASP A 390 -0.46 -30.32 -13.37
CA ASP A 390 -0.52 -31.38 -12.35
C ASP A 390 0.64 -31.27 -11.35
N GLY A 391 0.34 -31.41 -10.07
CA GLY A 391 1.30 -31.31 -8.96
C GLY A 391 1.75 -29.89 -8.61
N LYS A 392 1.28 -28.86 -9.32
CA LYS A 392 1.63 -27.46 -9.02
C LYS A 392 0.79 -26.88 -7.90
N GLN A 393 1.24 -25.74 -7.39
CA GLN A 393 0.48 -24.95 -6.39
C GLN A 393 -0.49 -24.00 -7.10
N ALA A 394 -1.71 -23.97 -6.59
CA ALA A 394 -2.72 -23.00 -6.98
C ALA A 394 -3.10 -22.12 -5.80
N SER A 395 -3.43 -20.85 -6.06
CA SER A 395 -3.91 -19.90 -5.07
C SER A 395 -5.01 -19.01 -5.61
N ILE A 396 -5.83 -18.45 -4.72
CA ILE A 396 -6.78 -17.38 -5.03
C ILE A 396 -6.33 -16.12 -4.27
N GLY A 397 -6.02 -15.07 -5.03
CA GLY A 397 -5.51 -13.81 -4.48
C GLY A 397 -4.07 -13.88 -3.95
N GLU A 398 -3.58 -12.73 -3.50
CA GLU A 398 -2.28 -12.62 -2.86
C GLU A 398 -2.41 -12.86 -1.35
N SER A 399 -1.40 -13.50 -0.76
CA SER A 399 -1.30 -13.69 0.69
C SER A 399 -0.68 -12.44 1.30
N ILE A 400 -1.49 -11.57 1.88
CA ILE A 400 -1.04 -10.34 2.51
C ILE A 400 -1.03 -10.52 4.01
N ASP A 401 0.19 -10.49 4.60
CA ASP A 401 0.40 -10.63 6.06
C ASP A 401 0.06 -9.33 6.79
N ALA A 402 -1.23 -9.04 6.82
CA ALA A 402 -1.82 -7.91 7.55
C ALA A 402 -3.26 -8.22 7.92
N MET A 403 -3.71 -7.71 9.06
CA MET A 403 -5.10 -7.78 9.49
C MET A 403 -5.89 -6.61 8.88
N GLY A 404 -6.29 -6.79 7.63
CA GLY A 404 -7.14 -5.83 6.91
C GLY A 404 -8.62 -6.14 7.02
N VAL A 405 -9.43 -5.40 6.27
CA VAL A 405 -10.90 -5.60 6.23
C VAL A 405 -11.30 -7.04 5.92
N PRO A 406 -10.67 -7.74 4.93
CA PRO A 406 -11.02 -9.13 4.65
C PRO A 406 -10.78 -10.08 5.81
N TYR A 407 -9.71 -9.86 6.60
CA TYR A 407 -9.45 -10.65 7.80
C TYR A 407 -10.58 -10.54 8.83
N TYR A 408 -10.98 -9.32 9.17
CA TYR A 408 -12.06 -9.11 10.16
C TYR A 408 -13.41 -9.66 9.66
N LEU A 409 -13.72 -9.48 8.38
CA LEU A 409 -14.94 -10.04 7.77
C LEU A 409 -14.92 -11.57 7.77
N ALA A 410 -13.78 -12.19 7.48
CA ALA A 410 -13.63 -13.64 7.51
C ALA A 410 -13.84 -14.22 8.91
N GLN A 411 -13.21 -13.63 9.94
CA GLN A 411 -13.36 -14.04 11.34
C GLN A 411 -14.81 -13.90 11.81
N MET A 412 -15.46 -12.81 11.45
CA MET A 412 -16.85 -12.55 11.81
C MET A 412 -17.81 -13.54 11.11
N ASN A 413 -17.59 -13.81 9.82
CA ASN A 413 -18.39 -14.77 9.07
C ASN A 413 -18.22 -16.20 9.59
N GLU A 414 -16.99 -16.60 9.91
CA GLU A 414 -16.70 -17.91 10.50
C GLU A 414 -17.40 -18.06 11.85
N PHE A 415 -17.32 -17.05 12.73
CA PHE A 415 -18.03 -17.03 13.99
C PHE A 415 -19.54 -17.21 13.79
N LEU A 416 -20.16 -16.43 12.90
CA LEU A 416 -21.61 -16.50 12.65
C LEU A 416 -22.04 -17.86 12.09
N ARG A 417 -21.28 -18.44 11.16
CA ARG A 417 -21.58 -19.77 10.61
C ARG A 417 -21.48 -20.87 11.68
N ASN A 418 -20.44 -20.82 12.51
CA ASN A 418 -20.26 -21.75 13.64
C ASN A 418 -21.39 -21.60 14.66
N PHE A 419 -21.76 -20.36 15.02
CA PHE A 419 -22.84 -20.07 15.96
C PHE A 419 -24.19 -20.55 15.42
N ALA A 420 -24.55 -20.14 14.18
CA ALA A 420 -25.81 -20.52 13.55
C ALA A 420 -25.92 -22.03 13.35
N GLY A 421 -24.84 -22.68 12.90
CA GLY A 421 -24.78 -24.12 12.73
C GLY A 421 -25.01 -24.87 14.05
N SER A 422 -24.26 -24.52 15.11
CA SER A 422 -24.41 -25.13 16.43
C SER A 422 -25.81 -24.93 17.01
N PHE A 423 -26.39 -23.73 16.86
CA PHE A 423 -27.73 -23.43 17.32
C PHE A 423 -28.78 -24.25 16.55
N ASN A 424 -28.67 -24.33 15.22
CA ASN A 424 -29.57 -25.12 14.38
C ASN A 424 -29.44 -26.62 14.66
N ASP A 425 -28.24 -27.15 14.93
CA ASP A 425 -28.03 -28.57 15.29
C ASP A 425 -28.74 -28.92 16.62
N ILE A 426 -28.75 -28.02 17.60
CA ILE A 426 -29.49 -28.19 18.84
C ILE A 426 -31.02 -28.16 18.58
N MET A 427 -31.48 -27.21 17.73
CA MET A 427 -32.91 -27.10 17.40
C MET A 427 -33.43 -28.29 16.60
N ASN A 428 -32.59 -28.92 15.79
CA ASN A 428 -32.89 -30.07 14.96
C ASN A 428 -32.56 -31.41 15.65
N SER A 429 -32.16 -31.41 16.93
CA SER A 429 -31.82 -32.63 17.67
C SER A 429 -33.02 -33.56 17.80
N ALA A 430 -32.76 -34.88 17.95
CA ALA A 430 -33.81 -35.89 18.13
C ALA A 430 -34.68 -35.67 19.37
N ASP A 431 -34.20 -34.90 20.35
CA ASP A 431 -34.90 -34.55 21.58
C ASP A 431 -35.82 -33.33 21.42
N ALA A 432 -35.74 -32.61 20.27
CA ALA A 432 -36.60 -31.47 19.99
C ALA A 432 -38.06 -31.94 19.81
N LYS A 433 -38.98 -31.35 20.56
CA LYS A 433 -40.41 -31.69 20.56
C LYS A 433 -41.27 -30.43 20.44
N ASP A 434 -42.42 -30.55 19.75
CA ASP A 434 -43.44 -29.49 19.77
C ASP A 434 -44.13 -29.38 21.13
N LEU A 435 -45.05 -28.42 21.26
CA LEU A 435 -45.84 -28.22 22.50
C LEU A 435 -46.70 -29.44 22.89
N ASN A 436 -46.97 -30.36 21.96
CA ASN A 436 -47.76 -31.56 22.17
C ASN A 436 -46.88 -32.79 22.44
N GLY A 437 -45.53 -32.59 22.45
CA GLY A 437 -44.54 -33.64 22.68
C GLY A 437 -44.25 -34.50 21.45
N ASN A 438 -44.69 -34.12 20.26
CA ASN A 438 -44.36 -34.79 19.03
C ASN A 438 -42.97 -34.36 18.55
N SER A 439 -42.21 -35.32 18.01
CA SER A 439 -40.99 -34.98 17.28
C SER A 439 -41.36 -34.14 16.07
N THR A 440 -40.73 -32.98 15.93
CA THR A 440 -41.00 -32.06 14.84
C THR A 440 -39.75 -31.94 13.96
N ASP A 441 -39.94 -31.92 12.64
CA ASP A 441 -38.92 -31.48 11.73
C ASP A 441 -38.82 -29.95 11.85
N TYR A 442 -38.00 -29.46 12.78
CA TYR A 442 -37.76 -28.04 12.91
C TYR A 442 -36.91 -27.56 11.74
N PHE A 443 -37.39 -26.49 11.11
CA PHE A 443 -36.58 -25.73 10.19
C PHE A 443 -35.43 -25.05 10.94
N SER A 444 -34.31 -24.86 10.27
CA SER A 444 -33.21 -24.08 10.81
C SER A 444 -33.69 -22.73 11.32
N PHE A 445 -33.33 -22.37 12.55
CA PHE A 445 -33.72 -21.10 13.16
C PHE A 445 -32.97 -19.93 12.52
N PHE A 446 -31.67 -20.09 12.37
CA PHE A 446 -30.83 -19.18 11.59
C PHE A 446 -30.73 -19.71 10.17
N THR A 447 -31.26 -18.95 9.23
CA THR A 447 -31.15 -19.24 7.80
C THR A 447 -30.31 -18.14 7.17
N GLY A 448 -29.23 -18.52 6.49
CA GLY A 448 -28.39 -17.62 5.73
C GLY A 448 -28.08 -18.24 4.38
N THR A 449 -27.88 -17.42 3.39
CA THR A 449 -27.35 -17.82 2.10
C THR A 449 -25.84 -17.82 2.12
#